data_09cd69c71cdc8ceff9ffdb664f09db49
#
_entry.id   09cd69c71cdc8ceff9ffdb664f09db49
#
_cell.length_a   1.000
_cell.length_b   1.000
_cell.length_c   1.000
_cell.angle_alpha   90.00
_cell.angle_beta   90.00
_cell.angle_gamma   90.00
#
_symmetry.space_group_name_H-M   'P 1'
#
loop_
_entity.id
_entity.type
_entity.pdbx_description
1 polymer ?
#
loop_
_entity_poly.entity_id
_entity_poly.type
_entity_poly.pdbx_seq_one_letter_code
_entity_poly.pdbx_strand_id
1 'polypeptide(L)'
;EVEIDLRAWTLEEVQRVEEGLKALKPVLPGARLVLSGGLNRPPMEPTEASLALFAKARAIGEALGLRLEPGRVGGGSDGNFTAALGVPTLDGLGLFGGDAHQKTEYVVVPEIPRRTALLAELLAAL
;
A
#
# COMPACT_ATOMS: atom_id res chain seq x y z
N GLU A 1 -9.43 -14.59 -23.98
CA GLU A 1 -9.62 -13.85 -22.74
C GLU A 1 -8.27 -13.47 -22.18
N VAL A 2 -8.12 -12.24 -21.69
CA VAL A 2 -6.88 -11.72 -21.08
C VAL A 2 -7.25 -11.09 -19.76
N GLU A 3 -6.57 -11.48 -18.70
CA GLU A 3 -6.66 -10.88 -17.36
C GLU A 3 -5.49 -9.92 -17.16
N ILE A 4 -5.76 -8.72 -16.65
CA ILE A 4 -4.76 -7.68 -16.43
C ILE A 4 -4.79 -7.28 -14.95
N ASP A 5 -3.69 -7.53 -14.23
CA ASP A 5 -3.45 -6.97 -12.90
C ASP A 5 -2.68 -5.66 -13.06
N LEU A 6 -3.31 -4.54 -12.71
CA LEU A 6 -2.73 -3.22 -12.76
C LEU A 6 -2.44 -2.72 -11.34
N ARG A 7 -1.23 -2.20 -11.13
CA ARG A 7 -0.82 -1.57 -9.87
C ARG A 7 -0.28 -0.19 -10.17
N ALA A 8 -0.80 0.82 -9.48
CA ALA A 8 -0.42 2.21 -9.66
C ALA A 8 -0.15 2.89 -8.32
N TRP A 9 0.67 3.93 -8.34
CA TRP A 9 1.05 4.70 -7.15
C TRP A 9 0.09 5.84 -6.83
N THR A 10 -0.65 6.30 -7.84
CA THR A 10 -1.56 7.43 -7.72
C THR A 10 -2.89 7.14 -8.41
N LEU A 11 -3.94 7.79 -7.95
CA LEU A 11 -5.25 7.70 -8.57
C LEU A 11 -5.25 8.28 -10.00
N GLU A 12 -4.46 9.32 -10.23
CA GLU A 12 -4.28 9.91 -11.56
C GLU A 12 -3.74 8.88 -12.56
N GLU A 13 -2.76 8.07 -12.16
CA GLU A 13 -2.20 7.01 -13.00
C GLU A 13 -3.21 5.90 -13.26
N VAL A 14 -4.02 5.54 -12.27
CA VAL A 14 -5.14 4.60 -12.46
C VAL A 14 -6.08 5.12 -13.54
N GLN A 15 -6.52 6.36 -13.44
CA GLN A 15 -7.43 7.00 -14.39
C GLN A 15 -6.84 7.03 -15.79
N ARG A 16 -5.56 7.45 -15.92
CA ARG A 16 -4.86 7.48 -17.20
C ARG A 16 -4.85 6.11 -17.89
N VAL A 17 -4.57 5.04 -17.12
CA VAL A 17 -4.54 3.69 -17.69
C VAL A 17 -5.94 3.19 -18.02
N GLU A 18 -6.94 3.43 -17.18
CA GLU A 18 -8.33 3.06 -17.47
C GLU A 18 -8.83 3.74 -18.74
N GLU A 19 -8.54 5.03 -18.94
CA GLU A 19 -8.88 5.76 -20.17
C GLU A 19 -8.18 5.15 -21.39
N GLY A 20 -6.89 4.82 -21.26
CA GLY A 20 -6.15 4.14 -22.31
C GLY A 20 -6.75 2.79 -22.70
N LEU A 21 -7.15 1.99 -21.71
CA LEU A 21 -7.82 0.70 -21.94
C LEU A 21 -9.19 0.89 -22.62
N LYS A 22 -9.98 1.86 -22.19
CA LYS A 22 -11.30 2.19 -22.81
C LYS A 22 -11.16 2.70 -24.25
N ALA A 23 -10.04 3.33 -24.58
CA ALA A 23 -9.76 3.85 -25.92
C ALA A 23 -9.30 2.78 -26.91
N LEU A 24 -8.95 1.57 -26.47
CA LEU A 24 -8.49 0.49 -27.33
C LEU A 24 -9.56 0.11 -28.36
N LYS A 25 -9.12 -0.12 -29.59
CA LYS A 25 -9.96 -0.56 -30.70
C LYS A 25 -9.48 -1.90 -31.25
N PRO A 26 -10.37 -2.78 -31.70
CA PRO A 26 -9.96 -3.99 -32.40
C PRO A 26 -9.11 -3.66 -33.62
N VAL A 27 -8.04 -4.41 -33.82
CA VAL A 27 -7.17 -4.28 -35.00
C VAL A 27 -7.62 -5.22 -36.14
N LEU A 28 -8.10 -6.41 -35.77
CA LEU A 28 -8.55 -7.41 -36.72
C LEU A 28 -9.97 -7.15 -37.18
N PRO A 29 -10.27 -7.26 -38.50
CA PRO A 29 -11.64 -7.15 -39.01
C PRO A 29 -12.57 -8.16 -38.33
N GLY A 30 -13.73 -7.70 -37.89
CA GLY A 30 -14.72 -8.53 -37.21
C GLY A 30 -14.42 -8.86 -35.73
N ALA A 31 -13.27 -8.48 -35.23
CA ALA A 31 -12.97 -8.63 -33.80
C ALA A 31 -13.75 -7.62 -32.94
N ARG A 32 -14.04 -8.01 -31.72
CA ARG A 32 -14.69 -7.16 -30.71
C ARG A 32 -13.88 -7.20 -29.43
N LEU A 33 -13.66 -6.05 -28.84
CA LEU A 33 -13.11 -5.92 -27.49
C LEU A 33 -14.27 -5.70 -26.50
N VAL A 34 -14.27 -6.47 -25.43
CA VAL A 34 -15.15 -6.27 -24.28
C VAL A 34 -14.25 -6.08 -23.08
N LEU A 35 -14.26 -4.88 -22.52
CA LEU A 35 -13.51 -4.55 -21.31
C LEU A 35 -14.45 -4.67 -20.12
N SER A 36 -14.02 -5.39 -19.09
CA SER A 36 -14.72 -5.52 -17.82
C SER A 36 -13.74 -5.40 -16.66
N GLY A 37 -14.22 -5.02 -15.48
CA GLY A 37 -13.39 -4.76 -14.32
C GLY A 37 -13.25 -3.26 -14.05
N GLY A 38 -12.28 -2.90 -13.23
CA GLY A 38 -12.01 -1.53 -12.81
C GLY A 38 -11.18 -1.50 -11.52
N LEU A 39 -11.06 -0.33 -10.93
CA LEU A 39 -10.32 -0.14 -9.68
C LEU A 39 -10.95 -0.95 -8.54
N ASN A 40 -10.23 -1.94 -8.05
CA ASN A 40 -10.63 -2.76 -6.90
C ASN A 40 -10.15 -2.12 -5.58
N ARG A 41 -8.88 -1.72 -5.54
CA ARG A 41 -8.25 -1.19 -4.33
C ARG A 41 -7.54 0.13 -4.70
N PRO A 42 -7.98 1.28 -4.14
CA PRO A 42 -7.36 2.57 -4.44
C PRO A 42 -5.88 2.61 -4.00
N PRO A 43 -5.02 3.38 -4.66
CA PRO A 43 -3.67 3.63 -4.15
C PRO A 43 -3.72 4.34 -2.79
N MET A 44 -2.74 4.04 -1.94
CA MET A 44 -2.57 4.70 -0.65
C MET A 44 -1.54 5.83 -0.82
N GLU A 45 -2.02 6.97 -1.29
CA GLU A 45 -1.19 8.14 -1.51
C GLU A 45 -0.86 8.84 -0.18
N PRO A 46 0.35 9.39 -0.03
CA PRO A 46 0.69 10.15 1.16
C PRO A 46 -0.12 11.45 1.23
N THR A 47 -0.87 11.62 2.30
CA THR A 47 -1.57 12.86 2.62
C THR A 47 -0.81 13.62 3.72
N GLU A 48 -1.07 14.91 3.87
CA GLU A 48 -0.49 15.71 4.96
C GLU A 48 -0.76 15.06 6.33
N ALA A 49 -1.98 14.58 6.54
CA ALA A 49 -2.38 13.91 7.78
C ALA A 49 -1.66 12.56 7.99
N SER A 50 -1.49 11.74 6.95
CA SER A 50 -0.74 10.50 7.05
C SER A 50 0.76 10.74 7.27
N LEU A 51 1.32 11.80 6.67
CA LEU A 51 2.70 12.21 6.91
C LEU A 51 2.92 12.71 8.34
N ALA A 52 1.97 13.46 8.91
CA ALA A 52 2.02 13.86 10.31
C ALA A 52 1.95 12.65 11.26
N LEU A 53 1.10 11.67 10.95
CA LEU A 53 1.04 10.42 11.69
C LEU A 53 2.34 9.61 11.57
N PHE A 54 2.93 9.55 10.38
CA PHE A 54 4.23 8.93 10.18
C PHE A 54 5.35 9.63 10.98
N ALA A 55 5.34 10.96 11.06
CA ALA A 55 6.32 11.71 11.85
C ALA A 55 6.25 11.34 13.34
N LYS A 56 5.05 11.14 13.91
CA LYS A 56 4.88 10.64 15.28
C LYS A 56 5.47 9.23 15.43
N ALA A 57 5.11 8.32 14.53
CA ALA A 57 5.63 6.94 14.56
C ALA A 57 7.16 6.91 14.46
N ARG A 58 7.74 7.76 13.62
CA ARG A 58 9.19 7.89 13.44
C ARG A 58 9.89 8.37 14.72
N ALA A 59 9.35 9.40 15.37
CA ALA A 59 9.92 9.90 16.62
C ALA A 59 9.90 8.84 17.74
N ILE A 60 8.79 8.10 17.87
CA ILE A 60 8.68 6.97 18.82
C ILE A 60 9.67 5.86 18.43
N GLY A 61 9.77 5.53 17.15
CA GLY A 61 10.70 4.54 16.64
C GLY A 61 12.15 4.88 16.98
N GLU A 62 12.56 6.13 16.76
CA GLU A 62 13.90 6.62 17.10
C GLU A 62 14.21 6.45 18.60
N ALA A 63 13.27 6.75 19.49
CA ALA A 63 13.41 6.54 20.93
C ALA A 63 13.56 5.05 21.31
N LEU A 64 13.00 4.14 20.51
CA LEU A 64 13.12 2.69 20.69
C LEU A 64 14.33 2.08 19.94
N GLY A 65 15.15 2.91 19.31
CA GLY A 65 16.30 2.47 18.50
C GLY A 65 15.88 1.84 17.16
N LEU A 66 14.70 2.15 16.66
CA LEU A 66 14.20 1.75 15.35
C LEU A 66 14.38 2.89 14.36
N ARG A 67 14.89 2.58 13.17
CA ARG A 67 14.91 3.51 12.05
C ARG A 67 13.73 3.23 11.14
N LEU A 68 12.74 4.12 11.14
CA LEU A 68 11.59 4.02 10.26
C LEU A 68 11.80 4.88 9.02
N GLU A 69 11.64 4.28 7.85
CA GLU A 69 11.72 4.97 6.57
C GLU A 69 10.39 4.77 5.83
N PRO A 70 9.89 5.81 5.14
CA PRO A 70 8.73 5.64 4.28
C PRO A 70 9.09 4.76 3.09
N GLY A 71 8.19 3.89 2.69
CA GLY A 71 8.38 2.99 1.57
C GLY A 71 7.22 3.04 0.58
N ARG A 72 7.48 2.52 -0.61
CA ARG A 72 6.47 2.25 -1.62
C ARG A 72 6.52 0.78 -1.98
N VAL A 73 5.38 0.11 -1.91
CA VAL A 73 5.26 -1.30 -2.24
C VAL A 73 4.12 -1.51 -3.25
N GLY A 74 4.28 -2.49 -4.11
CA GLY A 74 3.23 -2.84 -5.08
C GLY A 74 2.13 -3.73 -4.49
N GLY A 75 2.29 -4.20 -3.24
CA GLY A 75 1.26 -4.96 -2.53
C GLY A 75 0.13 -4.06 -2.06
N GLY A 76 -1.07 -4.62 -1.96
CA GLY A 76 -2.23 -3.94 -1.37
C GLY A 76 -2.38 -4.28 0.10
N SER A 77 -2.95 -3.35 0.85
CA SER A 77 -3.32 -3.48 2.26
C SER A 77 -4.77 -3.03 2.45
N ASP A 78 -5.42 -3.47 3.51
CA ASP A 78 -6.74 -2.95 3.87
C ASP A 78 -6.69 -1.47 4.27
N GLY A 79 -5.52 -0.99 4.67
CA GLY A 79 -5.24 0.44 4.85
C GLY A 79 -5.47 1.31 3.62
N ASN A 80 -5.43 0.74 2.42
CA ASN A 80 -5.79 1.46 1.20
C ASN A 80 -7.25 1.94 1.23
N PHE A 81 -8.18 1.16 1.78
CA PHE A 81 -9.60 1.53 1.85
C PHE A 81 -9.84 2.63 2.88
N THR A 82 -9.21 2.56 4.06
CA THR A 82 -9.33 3.61 5.07
C THR A 82 -8.70 4.91 4.61
N ALA A 83 -7.54 4.85 3.97
CA ALA A 83 -6.89 6.02 3.38
C ALA A 83 -7.75 6.67 2.28
N ALA A 84 -8.39 5.87 1.42
CA ALA A 84 -9.29 6.38 0.36
C ALA A 84 -10.53 7.09 0.93
N LEU A 85 -10.93 6.78 2.16
CA LEU A 85 -11.99 7.47 2.88
C LEU A 85 -11.51 8.75 3.60
N GLY A 86 -10.24 9.12 3.42
CA GLY A 86 -9.66 10.31 4.06
C GLY A 86 -9.20 10.09 5.50
N VAL A 87 -9.21 8.87 5.99
CA VAL A 87 -8.71 8.54 7.34
C VAL A 87 -7.17 8.49 7.30
N PRO A 88 -6.47 9.24 8.15
CA PRO A 88 -5.01 9.14 8.25
C PRO A 88 -4.60 7.71 8.58
N THR A 89 -3.85 7.08 7.69
CA THR A 89 -3.55 5.66 7.79
C THR A 89 -2.06 5.42 7.63
N LEU A 90 -1.49 4.55 8.45
CA LEU A 90 -0.17 3.95 8.29
C LEU A 90 -0.31 2.46 8.06
N ASP A 91 0.54 1.95 7.18
CA ASP A 91 0.71 0.52 6.95
C ASP A 91 2.15 0.08 7.24
N GLY A 92 2.42 -1.22 7.20
CA GLY A 92 3.77 -1.74 7.41
C GLY A 92 4.28 -1.69 8.86
N LEU A 93 3.41 -1.53 9.84
CA LEU A 93 3.77 -1.51 11.28
C LEU A 93 4.00 -2.91 11.88
N GLY A 94 3.83 -3.96 11.09
CA GLY A 94 4.00 -5.34 11.51
C GLY A 94 5.45 -5.75 11.80
N LEU A 95 5.66 -7.05 11.85
CA LEU A 95 6.96 -7.64 12.16
C LEU A 95 8.01 -7.37 11.08
N PHE A 96 9.26 -7.30 11.49
CA PHE A 96 10.39 -7.27 10.57
C PHE A 96 10.69 -8.70 10.09
N GLY A 97 10.79 -8.87 8.77
CA GLY A 97 10.99 -10.16 8.14
C GLY A 97 11.23 -10.02 6.64
N GLY A 98 11.12 -11.11 5.93
CA GLY A 98 11.31 -11.12 4.48
C GLY A 98 10.58 -12.28 3.80
N ASP A 99 10.74 -12.34 2.49
CA ASP A 99 10.19 -13.38 1.61
C ASP A 99 8.66 -13.54 1.71
N ALA A 100 7.93 -12.43 1.91
CA ALA A 100 6.48 -12.45 2.04
C ALA A 100 5.82 -13.25 0.90
N HIS A 101 4.87 -14.11 1.26
CA HIS A 101 4.14 -15.02 0.34
C HIS A 101 4.99 -16.14 -0.27
N GLN A 102 6.19 -16.41 0.25
CA GLN A 102 7.04 -17.53 -0.17
C GLN A 102 7.13 -18.60 0.92
N LYS A 103 7.57 -19.81 0.53
CA LYS A 103 7.81 -20.90 1.50
C LYS A 103 8.96 -20.62 2.46
N THR A 104 9.78 -19.65 2.12
CA THR A 104 10.93 -19.17 2.89
C THR A 104 10.60 -17.95 3.74
N GLU A 105 9.33 -17.56 3.81
CA GLU A 105 8.89 -16.43 4.62
C GLU A 105 9.36 -16.55 6.07
N TYR A 106 9.92 -15.48 6.59
CA TYR A 106 10.47 -15.48 7.94
C TYR A 106 10.20 -14.15 8.67
N VAL A 107 10.28 -14.22 10.00
CA VAL A 107 10.31 -13.05 10.89
C VAL A 107 11.59 -13.03 11.72
N VAL A 108 12.06 -11.85 12.04
CA VAL A 108 13.22 -11.64 12.90
C VAL A 108 12.74 -11.56 14.35
N VAL A 109 12.76 -12.71 15.04
CA VAL A 109 12.21 -12.86 16.39
C VAL A 109 12.75 -11.81 17.41
N PRO A 110 14.04 -11.45 17.45
CA PRO A 110 14.55 -10.41 18.35
C PRO A 110 13.94 -9.02 18.16
N GLU A 111 13.35 -8.74 16.99
CA GLU A 111 12.71 -7.45 16.69
C GLU A 111 11.24 -7.39 17.14
N ILE A 112 10.62 -8.52 17.48
CA ILE A 112 9.20 -8.56 17.88
C ILE A 112 8.92 -7.62 19.06
N PRO A 113 9.68 -7.61 20.18
CA PRO A 113 9.40 -6.72 21.30
C PRO A 113 9.45 -5.24 20.93
N ARG A 114 10.43 -4.83 20.10
CA ARG A 114 10.58 -3.43 19.68
C ARG A 114 9.43 -2.99 18.79
N ARG A 115 9.01 -3.83 17.86
CA ARG A 115 7.87 -3.54 16.96
C ARG A 115 6.56 -3.48 17.75
N THR A 116 6.39 -4.35 18.74
CA THR A 116 5.23 -4.33 19.65
C THR A 116 5.21 -3.05 20.49
N ALA A 117 6.36 -2.65 21.04
CA ALA A 117 6.47 -1.40 21.80
C ALA A 117 6.17 -0.17 20.92
N LEU A 118 6.68 -0.12 19.68
CA LEU A 118 6.35 0.94 18.73
C LEU A 118 4.85 1.09 18.55
N LEU A 119 4.13 -0.02 18.33
CA LEU A 119 2.69 0.02 18.12
C LEU A 119 1.96 0.45 19.40
N ALA A 120 2.36 -0.05 20.56
CA ALA A 120 1.75 0.31 21.83
C ALA A 120 1.92 1.80 22.15
N GLU A 121 3.14 2.34 22.00
CA GLU A 121 3.43 3.76 22.23
C GLU A 121 2.71 4.66 21.21
N LEU A 122 2.64 4.23 19.96
CA LEU A 122 1.93 4.98 18.93
C LEU A 122 0.42 5.06 19.26
N LEU A 123 -0.20 3.94 19.66
CA LEU A 123 -1.61 3.92 20.06
C LEU A 123 -1.88 4.78 21.31
N ALA A 124 -0.93 4.84 22.24
CA ALA A 124 -1.04 5.68 23.43
C ALA A 124 -0.88 7.19 23.15
N ALA A 125 -0.23 7.52 22.01
CA ALA A 125 0.03 8.90 21.59
C ALA A 125 -1.04 9.49 20.63
N LEU A 126 -2.04 8.69 20.24
CA LEU A 126 -3.15 9.13 19.38
C LEU A 126 -4.32 9.65 20.17
#